data_684fc7072b8fc8358d59016780143809
#
_entry.id   684fc7072b8fc8358d59016780143809
#
_cell.length_a   1.000
_cell.length_b   1.000
_cell.length_c   1.000
_cell.angle_alpha   90.00
_cell.angle_beta   90.00
_cell.angle_gamma   90.00
#
_symmetry.space_group_name_H-M   'P 1'
#
loop_
_entity.id
_entity.type
_entity.pdbx_description
1 polymer ?
#
loop_
_entity_poly.entity_id
_entity_poly.type
_entity_poly.pdbx_seq_one_letter_code
_entity_poly.pdbx_strand_id
1 'polypeptide(L)'
;MRERIYLSLAQMGGGEQAFIKEAFDTNWVVPLGPNVDAFEKDLEAFVGEGRHVVALASGTAAIHLGLLQLGVGPGDEVICHSFTF
;
A
#
# COMPACT_ATOMS: atom_id res chain seq x y z
N MET A 1 6.39 -19.60 33.07
CA MET A 1 6.33 -19.56 31.57
C MET A 1 6.48 -18.11 31.14
N ARG A 2 7.37 -17.80 30.23
CA ARG A 2 7.51 -16.45 29.72
C ARG A 2 6.40 -16.17 28.71
N GLU A 3 5.76 -15.02 28.83
CA GLU A 3 4.77 -14.56 27.85
C GLU A 3 5.44 -14.35 26.48
N ARG A 4 4.74 -14.70 25.41
CA ARG A 4 5.26 -14.55 24.04
C ARG A 4 5.26 -13.08 23.66
N ILE A 5 6.41 -12.59 23.24
CA ILE A 5 6.56 -11.23 22.69
C ILE A 5 6.40 -11.31 21.17
N TYR A 6 5.45 -10.57 20.64
CA TYR A 6 5.23 -10.47 19.19
C TYR A 6 6.04 -9.29 18.63
N LEU A 7 6.54 -9.45 17.41
CA LEU A 7 7.33 -8.41 16.75
C LEU A 7 6.51 -7.14 16.47
N SER A 8 5.30 -7.34 15.99
CA SER A 8 4.35 -6.25 15.74
C SER A 8 2.91 -6.75 15.87
N LEU A 9 2.03 -5.83 16.22
CA LEU A 9 0.58 -6.06 16.26
C LEU A 9 -0.09 -5.17 15.21
N ALA A 10 -1.26 -5.60 14.74
CA ALA A 10 -2.09 -4.75 13.90
C ALA A 10 -2.51 -3.49 14.67
N GLN A 11 -2.44 -2.36 14.02
CA GLN A 11 -2.85 -1.06 14.56
C GLN A 11 -4.09 -0.58 13.81
N MET A 12 -5.11 -0.19 14.58
CA MET A 12 -6.33 0.40 14.04
C MET A 12 -6.47 1.83 14.57
N GLY A 13 -6.75 2.76 13.65
CA GLY A 13 -6.92 4.18 13.96
C GLY A 13 -8.30 4.55 14.50
N GLY A 14 -9.30 3.68 14.28
CA GLY A 14 -10.69 3.85 14.71
C GLY A 14 -11.65 4.32 13.62
N GLY A 15 -11.14 4.78 12.47
CA GLY A 15 -11.96 5.22 11.34
C GLY A 15 -12.26 4.15 10.29
N GLU A 16 -11.59 3.01 10.35
CA GLU A 16 -11.61 1.98 9.31
C GLU A 16 -13.03 1.45 9.04
N GLN A 17 -13.78 1.17 10.09
CA GLN A 17 -15.15 0.66 9.97
C GLN A 17 -16.12 1.66 9.29
N ALA A 18 -15.91 2.96 9.51
CA ALA A 18 -16.70 3.98 8.86
C ALA A 18 -16.44 4.02 7.34
N PHE A 19 -15.18 3.93 6.91
CA PHE A 19 -14.83 3.85 5.48
C PHE A 19 -15.34 2.57 4.83
N ILE A 20 -15.26 1.43 5.52
CA ILE A 20 -15.81 0.16 5.03
C ILE A 20 -17.33 0.28 4.84
N LYS A 21 -18.03 0.81 5.87
CA LYS A 21 -19.47 0.99 5.80
C LYS A 21 -19.87 1.91 4.65
N GLU A 22 -19.19 3.04 4.49
CA GLU A 22 -19.44 3.98 3.39
C GLU A 22 -19.28 3.31 2.02
N ALA A 23 -18.21 2.51 1.84
CA ALA A 23 -17.99 1.80 0.59
C ALA A 23 -19.15 0.84 0.26
N PHE A 24 -19.67 0.12 1.26
CA PHE A 24 -20.81 -0.76 1.08
C PHE A 24 -22.10 0.01 0.83
N ASP A 25 -22.39 1.06 1.61
CA ASP A 25 -23.59 1.87 1.48
C ASP A 25 -23.68 2.57 0.11
N THR A 26 -22.55 2.94 -0.47
CA THR A 26 -22.45 3.63 -1.75
C THR A 26 -22.11 2.70 -2.93
N ASN A 27 -22.05 1.41 -2.70
CA ASN A 27 -21.74 0.37 -3.71
C ASN A 27 -20.34 0.51 -4.36
N TRP A 28 -19.38 1.12 -3.67
CA TRP A 28 -17.99 1.21 -4.10
C TRP A 28 -17.13 0.03 -3.59
N VAL A 29 -17.62 -1.19 -3.86
CA VAL A 29 -16.91 -2.44 -3.52
C VAL A 29 -16.20 -2.98 -4.77
N VAL A 30 -15.30 -2.16 -5.30
CA VAL A 30 -14.53 -2.41 -6.54
C VAL A 30 -13.11 -1.87 -6.36
N PRO A 31 -12.13 -2.27 -7.22
CA PRO A 31 -10.73 -1.86 -7.07
C PRO A 31 -10.43 -0.40 -7.45
N LEU A 32 -11.44 0.45 -7.48
CA LEU A 32 -11.34 1.89 -7.72
C LEU A 32 -12.49 2.60 -6.98
N GLY A 33 -12.45 3.92 -6.91
CA GLY A 33 -13.51 4.70 -6.30
C GLY A 33 -12.99 5.81 -5.39
N PRO A 34 -13.90 6.52 -4.67
CA PRO A 34 -13.54 7.72 -3.89
C PRO A 34 -12.45 7.48 -2.84
N ASN A 35 -12.47 6.34 -2.16
CA ASN A 35 -11.47 6.02 -1.13
C ASN A 35 -10.08 5.79 -1.73
N VAL A 36 -9.98 5.13 -2.88
CA VAL A 36 -8.71 4.94 -3.59
C VAL A 36 -8.17 6.28 -4.07
N ASP A 37 -9.01 7.09 -4.69
CA ASP A 37 -8.64 8.42 -5.20
C ASP A 37 -8.18 9.35 -4.07
N ALA A 38 -8.88 9.34 -2.94
CA ALA A 38 -8.50 10.12 -1.76
C ALA A 38 -7.17 9.65 -1.16
N PHE A 39 -6.96 8.34 -1.05
CA PHE A 39 -5.71 7.75 -0.56
C PHE A 39 -4.52 8.18 -1.43
N GLU A 40 -4.64 8.10 -2.75
CA GLU A 40 -3.58 8.52 -3.66
C GLU A 40 -3.27 10.02 -3.51
N LYS A 41 -4.30 10.87 -3.45
CA LYS A 41 -4.14 12.33 -3.26
C LYS A 41 -3.53 12.70 -1.92
N ASP A 42 -3.93 12.05 -0.85
CA ASP A 42 -3.37 12.30 0.49
C ASP A 42 -1.89 11.95 0.54
N LEU A 43 -1.50 10.83 -0.07
CA LEU A 43 -0.09 10.44 -0.18
C LEU A 43 0.69 11.36 -1.11
N GLU A 44 0.13 11.82 -2.22
CA GLU A 44 0.75 12.84 -3.10
C GLU A 44 1.04 14.13 -2.32
N ALA A 45 0.07 14.59 -1.52
CA ALA A 45 0.24 15.76 -0.68
C ALA A 45 1.31 15.55 0.39
N PHE A 46 1.38 14.37 0.99
CA PHE A 46 2.38 14.02 2.00
C PHE A 46 3.80 13.94 1.42
N VAL A 47 3.96 13.31 0.26
CA VAL A 47 5.26 13.19 -0.43
C VAL A 47 5.70 14.53 -1.00
N GLY A 48 4.77 15.33 -1.53
CA GLY A 48 5.04 16.65 -2.09
C GLY A 48 5.79 16.65 -3.41
N GLU A 49 6.33 17.81 -3.78
CA GLU A 49 7.19 18.00 -4.96
C GLU A 49 6.57 17.60 -6.31
N GLY A 50 5.24 17.63 -6.42
CA GLY A 50 4.53 17.28 -7.66
C GLY A 50 4.65 15.82 -8.08
N ARG A 51 4.99 14.94 -7.14
CA ARG A 51 5.05 13.49 -7.38
C ARG A 51 3.66 12.89 -7.45
N HIS A 52 3.54 11.83 -8.21
CA HIS A 52 2.29 11.08 -8.37
C HIS A 52 2.35 9.78 -7.58
N VAL A 53 1.21 9.39 -7.04
CA VAL A 53 1.02 8.15 -6.29
C VAL A 53 -0.04 7.30 -6.96
N VAL A 54 0.22 6.01 -7.06
CA VAL A 54 -0.75 5.02 -7.52
C VAL A 54 -0.89 3.92 -6.48
N ALA A 55 -2.14 3.64 -6.10
CA ALA A 55 -2.46 2.54 -5.21
C ALA A 55 -2.46 1.21 -5.97
N LEU A 56 -1.79 0.21 -5.39
CA LEU A 56 -1.68 -1.13 -5.96
C LEU A 56 -2.22 -2.17 -4.98
N ALA A 57 -2.51 -3.36 -5.48
CA ALA A 57 -3.12 -4.43 -4.68
C ALA A 57 -2.20 -4.98 -3.58
N SER A 58 -0.87 -4.84 -3.71
CA SER A 58 0.10 -5.38 -2.77
C SER A 58 1.46 -4.71 -2.88
N GLY A 59 2.29 -4.84 -1.84
CA GLY A 59 3.69 -4.44 -1.89
C GLY A 59 4.49 -5.20 -2.95
N THR A 60 4.19 -6.46 -3.20
CA THR A 60 4.81 -7.24 -4.29
C THR A 60 4.52 -6.61 -5.66
N ALA A 61 3.28 -6.20 -5.90
CA ALA A 61 2.91 -5.50 -7.14
C ALA A 61 3.63 -4.15 -7.27
N ALA A 62 3.78 -3.42 -6.18
CA ALA A 62 4.50 -2.14 -6.15
C ALA A 62 5.99 -2.31 -6.49
N ILE A 63 6.65 -3.31 -5.89
CA ILE A 63 8.05 -3.63 -6.19
C ILE A 63 8.21 -4.03 -7.66
N HIS A 64 7.33 -4.90 -8.16
CA HIS A 64 7.36 -5.34 -9.55
C HIS A 64 7.24 -4.15 -10.53
N LEU A 65 6.25 -3.31 -10.32
CA LEU A 65 6.05 -2.12 -11.16
C LEU A 65 7.23 -1.15 -11.07
N GLY A 66 7.77 -0.92 -9.88
CA GLY A 66 8.95 -0.08 -9.67
C GLY A 66 10.17 -0.58 -10.43
N LEU A 67 10.44 -1.88 -10.39
CA LEU A 67 11.55 -2.50 -11.13
C LEU A 67 11.37 -2.37 -12.65
N LEU A 68 10.15 -2.56 -13.14
CA LEU A 68 9.84 -2.36 -14.56
C LEU A 68 10.11 -0.92 -15.00
N GLN A 69 9.69 0.06 -14.20
CA GLN A 69 9.90 1.48 -14.49
C GLN A 69 11.39 1.87 -14.49
N LEU A 70 12.20 1.21 -13.67
CA LEU A 70 13.65 1.38 -13.63
C LEU A 70 14.38 0.66 -14.78
N GLY A 71 13.67 -0.08 -15.61
CA GLY A 71 14.24 -0.81 -16.74
C GLY A 71 14.95 -2.11 -16.34
N VAL A 72 14.73 -2.61 -15.13
CA VAL A 72 15.29 -3.89 -14.67
C VAL A 72 14.65 -5.05 -15.42
N GLY A 73 15.46 -5.94 -15.96
CA GLY A 73 15.02 -7.06 -16.77
C GLY A 73 15.91 -8.28 -16.67
N PRO A 74 15.72 -9.28 -17.55
CA PRO A 74 16.52 -10.50 -17.57
C PRO A 74 18.01 -10.21 -17.65
N GLY A 75 18.79 -10.83 -16.78
CA GLY A 75 20.25 -10.64 -16.68
C GLY A 75 20.69 -9.55 -15.71
N ASP A 76 19.75 -8.74 -15.19
CA ASP A 76 20.05 -7.73 -14.17
C ASP A 76 20.05 -8.33 -12.77
N GLU A 77 20.81 -7.72 -11.89
CA GLU A 77 20.90 -8.09 -10.48
C GLU A 77 20.32 -6.97 -9.60
N VAL A 78 19.57 -7.36 -8.57
CA VAL A 78 18.99 -6.43 -7.59
C VAL A 78 19.43 -6.84 -6.19
N ILE A 79 20.12 -5.94 -5.49
CA ILE A 79 20.55 -6.17 -4.11
C ILE A 79 19.37 -5.94 -3.17
N CYS A 80 19.07 -6.92 -2.32
CA CYS A 80 18.01 -6.81 -1.32
C CYS A 80 18.42 -7.54 -0.04
N HIS A 81 17.74 -7.21 1.08
CA HIS A 81 17.91 -7.93 2.32
C HIS A 81 16.91 -9.11 2.40
N SER A 82 17.18 -10.03 3.33
CA SER A 82 16.34 -11.21 3.55
C SER A 82 15.36 -11.07 4.73
N PHE A 83 15.51 -10.02 5.54
CA PHE A 83 14.64 -9.75 6.70
C PHE A 83 13.37 -8.99 6.26
N THR A 84 12.51 -9.69 5.54
CA THR A 84 11.28 -9.15 4.94
C THR A 84 10.30 -10.28 4.63
N PHE A 85 9.10 -9.91 4.22
CA PHE A 85 8.17 -10.88 3.65
C PHE A 85 8.65 -11.41 2.31
#